data_5c217561a3ce77e60d645440abdc144e
#
_entry.id   5c217561a3ce77e60d645440abdc144e
#
_cell.length_a   1.000
_cell.length_b   1.000
_cell.length_c   1.000
_cell.angle_alpha   90.00
_cell.angle_beta   90.00
_cell.angle_gamma   90.00
#
_symmetry.space_group_name_H-M   'P 1'
#
loop_
_entity.id
_entity.type
_entity.pdbx_description
1 polymer ?
#
loop_
_entity_poly.entity_id
_entity_poly.type
_entity_poly.pdbx_seq_one_letter_code
_entity_poly.pdbx_strand_id
1 'polypeptide(L)'
;VTGDDFAHIKGNSSTTVDGGVRVFVNADSSTDNQNYTIEVGNNANVNIQVNKGDVNVSTLGEGDINLNSTGNINMQTNGFRLQAQTVDISVSGQWMETTKDKTESTGHHQMNSETTTIVGPGNINLNP
;
A
#
# COMPACT_ATOMS: atom_id res chain seq x y z
N VAL A 1 -3.47 30.37 -18.46
CA VAL A 1 -4.30 30.88 -17.36
C VAL A 1 -3.37 31.23 -16.23
N THR A 2 -3.36 32.48 -15.82
CA THR A 2 -2.66 32.96 -14.63
C THR A 2 -3.75 33.19 -13.56
N GLY A 3 -3.83 32.32 -12.58
CA GLY A 3 -4.82 32.34 -11.53
C GLY A 3 -5.53 30.99 -11.37
N ASP A 4 -6.53 30.94 -10.50
CA ASP A 4 -7.28 29.73 -10.20
C ASP A 4 -8.27 29.40 -11.31
N ASP A 5 -8.40 28.12 -11.61
CA ASP A 5 -9.40 27.61 -12.57
C ASP A 5 -10.34 26.64 -11.82
N PHE A 6 -11.63 26.98 -11.81
CA PHE A 6 -12.66 26.20 -11.12
C PHE A 6 -13.67 25.66 -12.14
N ALA A 7 -13.86 24.34 -12.16
CA ALA A 7 -14.92 23.71 -12.92
C ALA A 7 -15.88 22.97 -11.97
N HIS A 8 -17.17 23.34 -11.96
CA HIS A 8 -18.21 22.62 -11.23
C HIS A 8 -19.14 21.91 -12.21
N ILE A 9 -19.09 20.59 -12.21
CA ILE A 9 -19.89 19.76 -13.11
C ILE A 9 -20.94 19.02 -12.30
N LYS A 10 -22.24 19.37 -12.53
CA LYS A 10 -23.37 18.73 -11.84
C LYS A 10 -23.75 17.35 -12.37
N GLY A 11 -23.18 16.94 -13.46
CA GLY A 11 -23.42 15.66 -14.12
C GLY A 11 -22.14 14.84 -14.27
N ASN A 12 -22.15 13.97 -15.25
CA ASN A 12 -20.99 13.14 -15.57
C ASN A 12 -19.95 13.92 -16.37
N SER A 13 -18.68 13.69 -16.07
CA SER A 13 -17.58 14.14 -16.90
C SER A 13 -16.79 12.93 -17.38
N SER A 14 -16.44 12.89 -18.67
CA SER A 14 -15.62 11.85 -19.25
C SER A 14 -14.51 12.48 -20.09
N THR A 15 -13.29 12.03 -19.89
CA THR A 15 -12.13 12.44 -20.68
C THR A 15 -11.45 11.22 -21.26
N THR A 16 -11.33 11.17 -22.59
CA THR A 16 -10.58 10.12 -23.30
C THR A 16 -9.36 10.75 -23.95
N VAL A 17 -8.20 10.16 -23.73
CA VAL A 17 -6.95 10.62 -24.29
C VAL A 17 -6.25 9.44 -24.97
N ASP A 18 -6.01 9.52 -26.28
CA ASP A 18 -5.31 8.47 -27.03
C ASP A 18 -3.78 8.47 -26.81
N GLY A 19 -3.26 9.54 -26.22
CA GLY A 19 -1.86 9.68 -25.85
C GLY A 19 -1.63 9.60 -24.34
N GLY A 20 -0.66 10.34 -23.85
CA GLY A 20 -0.35 10.44 -22.42
C GLY A 20 -1.03 11.61 -21.72
N VAL A 21 -1.37 11.43 -20.47
CA VAL A 21 -1.79 12.52 -19.58
C VAL A 21 -0.74 12.69 -18.49
N ARG A 22 -0.31 13.92 -18.30
CA ARG A 22 0.62 14.30 -17.23
C ARG A 22 -0.02 15.39 -16.39
N VAL A 23 -0.12 15.15 -15.09
CA VAL A 23 -0.46 16.17 -14.10
C VAL A 23 0.81 16.48 -13.32
N PHE A 24 1.21 17.73 -13.30
CA PHE A 24 2.39 18.19 -12.59
C PHE A 24 1.97 19.30 -11.62
N VAL A 25 2.12 19.07 -10.34
CA VAL A 25 1.90 20.06 -9.30
C VAL A 25 3.26 20.47 -8.79
N ASN A 26 3.69 21.68 -9.15
CA ASN A 26 4.95 22.24 -8.71
C ASN A 26 4.67 23.18 -7.53
N ALA A 27 4.92 22.70 -6.33
CA ALA A 27 4.82 23.52 -5.13
C ALA A 27 5.99 24.51 -5.07
N ASP A 28 5.69 25.79 -5.06
CA ASP A 28 6.66 26.81 -4.69
C ASP A 28 6.72 26.88 -3.14
N SER A 29 7.92 26.93 -2.60
CA SER A 29 8.22 26.73 -1.18
C SER A 29 7.66 27.80 -0.25
N SER A 30 6.86 28.74 -0.73
CA SER A 30 6.69 29.97 0.03
C SER A 30 5.45 30.07 0.91
N THR A 31 4.32 29.44 0.66
CA THR A 31 3.15 29.74 1.51
C THR A 31 1.99 28.77 1.60
N ASP A 32 1.72 27.89 0.62
CA ASP A 32 0.47 27.13 0.67
C ASP A 32 0.68 25.64 0.37
N ASN A 33 -0.11 24.79 1.07
CA ASN A 33 -0.20 23.36 0.81
C ASN A 33 -0.67 23.10 -0.62
N GLN A 34 0.26 23.02 -1.54
CA GLN A 34 -0.01 22.71 -2.95
C GLN A 34 -0.06 21.20 -3.09
N ASN A 35 -1.26 20.66 -3.14
CA ASN A 35 -1.51 19.23 -3.19
C ASN A 35 -2.26 18.85 -4.47
N TYR A 36 -2.02 17.65 -4.96
CA TYR A 36 -2.95 16.99 -5.85
C TYR A 36 -3.87 16.09 -5.02
N THR A 37 -5.15 16.47 -4.92
CA THR A 37 -6.13 15.76 -4.09
C THR A 37 -7.20 15.11 -4.96
N ILE A 38 -7.48 13.84 -4.71
CA ILE A 38 -8.64 13.13 -5.24
C ILE A 38 -9.53 12.78 -4.04
N GLU A 39 -10.67 13.45 -3.94
CA GLU A 39 -11.66 13.18 -2.91
C GLU A 39 -12.92 12.58 -3.54
N VAL A 40 -13.33 11.43 -3.03
CA VAL A 40 -14.50 10.69 -3.52
C VAL A 40 -15.44 10.44 -2.35
N GLY A 41 -16.60 11.08 -2.37
CA GLY A 41 -17.60 10.99 -1.30
C GLY A 41 -18.71 9.99 -1.60
N ASN A 42 -19.49 9.66 -0.58
CA ASN A 42 -20.80 9.02 -0.65
C ASN A 42 -20.92 7.81 -1.60
N ASN A 43 -20.42 6.66 -1.20
CA ASN A 43 -20.58 5.37 -1.91
C ASN A 43 -19.99 5.33 -3.33
N ALA A 44 -19.02 6.19 -3.62
CA ALA A 44 -18.29 6.17 -4.87
C ALA A 44 -16.89 5.58 -4.71
N ASN A 45 -16.23 5.23 -5.79
CA ASN A 45 -14.94 4.56 -5.81
C ASN A 45 -13.93 5.29 -6.68
N VAL A 46 -12.66 5.15 -6.35
CA VAL A 46 -11.55 5.43 -7.26
C VAL A 46 -11.06 4.10 -7.83
N ASN A 47 -11.18 3.91 -9.15
CA ASN A 47 -10.70 2.73 -9.84
C ASN A 47 -9.47 3.09 -10.70
N ILE A 48 -8.37 2.40 -10.45
CA ILE A 48 -7.15 2.48 -11.27
C ILE A 48 -6.94 1.12 -11.91
N GLN A 49 -7.04 1.05 -13.24
CA GLN A 49 -6.87 -0.19 -13.98
C GLN A 49 -5.81 -0.01 -15.05
N VAL A 50 -4.81 -0.88 -15.04
CA VAL A 50 -3.77 -0.95 -16.07
C VAL A 50 -3.82 -2.32 -16.72
N ASN A 51 -4.13 -2.38 -18.02
CA ASN A 51 -4.27 -3.65 -18.74
C ASN A 51 -2.92 -4.29 -19.06
N LYS A 52 -1.93 -3.47 -19.39
CA LYS A 52 -0.53 -3.90 -19.62
C LYS A 52 0.39 -2.80 -19.13
N GLY A 53 1.37 -3.15 -18.32
CA GLY A 53 2.28 -2.22 -17.69
C GLY A 53 2.11 -2.17 -16.18
N ASP A 54 2.63 -1.16 -15.54
CA ASP A 54 2.77 -1.06 -14.08
C ASP A 54 1.99 0.13 -13.52
N VAL A 55 1.63 0.03 -12.26
CA VAL A 55 1.25 1.17 -11.42
C VAL A 55 2.41 1.42 -10.46
N ASN A 56 3.09 2.55 -10.63
CA ASN A 56 4.21 2.94 -9.79
C ASN A 56 3.79 4.06 -8.83
N VAL A 57 3.97 3.84 -7.53
CA VAL A 57 3.78 4.85 -6.49
C VAL A 57 5.08 5.00 -5.73
N SER A 58 5.66 6.18 -5.73
CA SER A 58 6.93 6.43 -5.07
C SER A 58 6.98 7.80 -4.45
N THR A 59 7.67 7.92 -3.33
CA THR A 59 8.12 9.18 -2.74
C THR A 59 9.62 9.30 -2.97
N LEU A 60 10.05 10.47 -3.42
CA LEU A 60 11.47 10.78 -3.62
C LEU A 60 11.89 11.81 -2.56
N GLY A 61 12.79 11.44 -1.69
CA GLY A 61 13.20 12.26 -0.56
C GLY A 61 12.54 11.83 0.76
N GLU A 62 12.30 12.77 1.64
CA GLU A 62 11.69 12.53 2.94
C GLU A 62 10.16 12.54 2.80
N GLY A 63 9.52 11.41 2.81
CA GLY A 63 8.07 11.32 2.72
C GLY A 63 7.57 9.89 2.82
N ASP A 64 6.33 9.72 3.20
CA ASP A 64 5.69 8.43 3.44
C ASP A 64 4.65 8.09 2.37
N ILE A 65 4.42 6.80 2.19
CA ILE A 65 3.25 6.28 1.51
C ILE A 65 2.34 5.68 2.57
N ASN A 66 1.22 6.34 2.84
CA ASN A 66 0.26 5.93 3.86
C ASN A 66 -0.95 5.27 3.22
N LEU A 67 -1.22 4.01 3.59
CA LEU A 67 -2.43 3.27 3.22
C LEU A 67 -3.25 3.03 4.48
N ASN A 68 -4.39 3.69 4.58
CA ASN A 68 -5.28 3.60 5.74
C ASN A 68 -6.67 3.17 5.28
N SER A 69 -7.25 2.18 5.95
CA SER A 69 -8.58 1.66 5.66
C SER A 69 -9.27 1.29 6.96
N THR A 70 -10.53 1.69 7.13
CA THR A 70 -11.40 1.21 8.21
C THR A 70 -11.97 -0.18 7.93
N GLY A 71 -11.90 -0.62 6.68
CA GLY A 71 -12.26 -1.97 6.25
C GLY A 71 -11.01 -2.82 5.98
N ASN A 72 -10.98 -3.49 4.86
CA ASN A 72 -9.89 -4.38 4.48
C ASN A 72 -8.94 -3.72 3.47
N ILE A 73 -7.66 -4.07 3.55
CA ILE A 73 -6.70 -3.88 2.48
C ILE A 73 -6.38 -5.26 1.91
N ASN A 74 -6.84 -5.54 0.69
CA ASN A 74 -6.64 -6.82 0.02
C ASN A 74 -5.53 -6.69 -1.02
N MET A 75 -4.51 -7.54 -0.91
CA MET A 75 -3.46 -7.67 -1.91
C MET A 75 -3.46 -9.09 -2.46
N GLN A 76 -3.68 -9.22 -3.77
CA GLN A 76 -3.62 -10.49 -4.46
C GLN A 76 -2.56 -10.41 -5.56
N THR A 77 -1.54 -11.24 -5.47
CA THR A 77 -0.40 -11.19 -6.37
C THR A 77 0.25 -12.56 -6.49
N ASN A 78 0.93 -12.81 -7.61
CA ASN A 78 1.77 -14.00 -7.77
C ASN A 78 3.07 -13.93 -6.96
N GLY A 79 3.52 -12.73 -6.64
CA GLY A 79 4.72 -12.51 -5.82
C GLY A 79 4.59 -11.22 -5.04
N PHE A 80 4.94 -11.27 -3.76
CA PHE A 80 5.03 -10.12 -2.88
C PHE A 80 6.44 -10.02 -2.32
N ARG A 81 7.09 -8.87 -2.51
CA ARG A 81 8.42 -8.60 -1.96
C ARG A 81 8.37 -7.37 -1.08
N LEU A 82 8.81 -7.52 0.16
CA LEU A 82 9.01 -6.43 1.09
C LEU A 82 10.50 -6.34 1.42
N GLN A 83 11.07 -5.14 1.25
CA GLN A 83 12.45 -4.84 1.61
C GLN A 83 12.44 -3.56 2.45
N ALA A 84 12.82 -3.67 3.70
CA ALA A 84 12.81 -2.56 4.66
C ALA A 84 13.91 -2.77 5.70
N GLN A 85 14.34 -1.71 6.35
CA GLN A 85 15.21 -1.79 7.52
C GLN A 85 14.47 -2.34 8.73
N THR A 86 13.21 -1.96 8.88
CA THR A 86 12.34 -2.42 9.96
C THR A 86 10.96 -2.75 9.39
N VAL A 87 10.36 -3.82 9.86
CA VAL A 87 8.99 -4.20 9.58
C VAL A 87 8.29 -4.44 10.91
N ASP A 88 7.32 -3.59 11.24
CA ASP A 88 6.48 -3.75 12.41
C ASP A 88 5.10 -4.22 11.99
N ILE A 89 4.66 -5.34 12.57
CA ILE A 89 3.33 -5.90 12.34
C ILE A 89 2.63 -6.04 13.70
N SER A 90 1.60 -5.22 13.90
CA SER A 90 0.78 -5.28 15.11
C SER A 90 -0.63 -5.76 14.76
N VAL A 91 -1.03 -6.87 15.34
CA VAL A 91 -2.33 -7.50 15.11
C VAL A 91 -3.03 -7.69 16.45
N SER A 92 -4.16 -7.00 16.63
CA SER A 92 -4.97 -7.13 17.87
C SER A 92 -5.84 -8.39 17.89
N GLY A 93 -6.04 -9.03 16.76
CA GLY A 93 -6.80 -10.26 16.59
C GLY A 93 -5.91 -11.45 16.24
N GLN A 94 -6.27 -12.14 15.19
CA GLN A 94 -5.56 -13.33 14.73
C GLN A 94 -4.59 -13.00 13.59
N TRP A 95 -3.34 -13.43 13.74
CA TRP A 95 -2.39 -13.54 12.65
C TRP A 95 -2.43 -14.96 12.09
N MET A 96 -2.68 -15.10 10.80
CA MET A 96 -2.67 -16.39 10.12
C MET A 96 -1.71 -16.35 8.93
N GLU A 97 -0.78 -17.27 8.89
CA GLU A 97 0.11 -17.50 7.77
C GLU A 97 -0.08 -18.94 7.27
N THR A 98 -0.41 -19.09 5.99
CA THR A 98 -0.50 -20.40 5.35
C THR A 98 0.49 -20.47 4.20
N THR A 99 1.49 -21.30 4.33
CA THR A 99 2.54 -21.46 3.33
C THR A 99 2.92 -22.94 3.19
N LYS A 100 3.35 -23.31 2.00
CA LYS A 100 3.92 -24.65 1.76
C LYS A 100 5.32 -24.76 2.36
N ASP A 101 6.14 -23.73 2.14
CA ASP A 101 7.51 -23.68 2.60
C ASP A 101 7.79 -22.32 3.26
N LYS A 102 8.29 -22.33 4.47
CA LYS A 102 8.74 -21.14 5.17
C LYS A 102 10.21 -21.26 5.50
N THR A 103 11.01 -20.31 5.07
CA THR A 103 12.40 -20.17 5.46
C THR A 103 12.57 -18.85 6.21
N GLU A 104 13.11 -18.93 7.41
CA GLU A 104 13.47 -17.78 8.22
C GLU A 104 14.97 -17.84 8.49
N SER A 105 15.70 -16.78 8.14
CA SER A 105 17.11 -16.61 8.44
C SER A 105 17.29 -15.34 9.26
N THR A 106 17.57 -15.50 10.53
CA THR A 106 17.69 -14.40 11.49
C THR A 106 18.81 -14.66 12.47
N GLY A 107 19.45 -13.60 12.96
CA GLY A 107 20.44 -13.72 14.03
C GLY A 107 19.82 -13.97 15.40
N HIS A 108 18.57 -13.59 15.59
CA HIS A 108 17.83 -13.82 16.82
C HIS A 108 16.33 -13.94 16.53
N HIS A 109 15.73 -15.01 17.02
CA HIS A 109 14.28 -15.23 16.96
C HIS A 109 13.74 -15.39 18.39
N GLN A 110 12.80 -14.56 18.77
CA GLN A 110 12.16 -14.61 20.09
C GLN A 110 10.65 -14.74 19.94
N MET A 111 10.09 -15.74 20.58
CA MET A 111 8.65 -15.92 20.72
C MET A 111 8.26 -15.77 22.19
N ASN A 112 7.38 -14.78 22.46
CA ASN A 112 6.77 -14.60 23.77
C ASN A 112 5.28 -14.92 23.64
N SER A 113 4.87 -16.06 24.16
CA SER A 113 3.47 -16.49 24.15
C SER A 113 3.15 -17.31 25.39
N GLU A 114 1.91 -17.30 25.85
CA GLU A 114 1.47 -18.18 26.95
C GLU A 114 1.56 -19.66 26.55
N THR A 115 1.27 -19.95 25.30
CA THR A 115 1.37 -21.32 24.75
C THR A 115 1.95 -21.29 23.34
N THR A 116 2.90 -22.18 23.07
CA THR A 116 3.43 -22.42 21.72
C THR A 116 3.17 -23.89 21.38
N THR A 117 2.39 -24.13 20.33
CA THR A 117 2.13 -25.49 19.82
C THR A 117 2.75 -25.62 18.45
N ILE A 118 3.65 -26.61 18.30
CA ILE A 118 4.25 -26.95 17.02
C ILE A 118 3.77 -28.35 16.65
N VAL A 119 3.01 -28.47 15.59
CA VAL A 119 2.47 -29.75 15.09
C VAL A 119 2.95 -29.94 13.67
N GLY A 120 3.59 -31.05 13.39
CA GLY A 120 4.06 -31.40 12.07
C GLY A 120 4.15 -32.91 11.86
N PRO A 121 3.99 -33.39 10.63
CA PRO A 121 4.11 -34.83 10.31
C PRO A 121 5.57 -35.33 10.29
N GLY A 122 6.54 -34.48 10.52
CA GLY A 122 7.97 -34.79 10.45
C GLY A 122 8.72 -34.48 11.73
N ASN A 123 10.04 -34.47 11.64
CA ASN A 123 10.91 -34.16 12.77
C ASN A 123 10.93 -32.68 13.10
N ILE A 124 10.67 -32.35 14.33
CA ILE A 124 10.92 -31.01 14.88
C ILE A 124 12.32 -31.04 15.50
N ASN A 125 13.25 -30.35 14.86
CA ASN A 125 14.63 -30.28 15.33
C ASN A 125 14.85 -28.92 16.00
N LEU A 126 14.84 -28.91 17.31
CA LEU A 126 15.17 -27.76 18.14
C LEU A 126 16.62 -27.92 18.59
N ASN A 127 17.52 -27.24 17.90
CA ASN A 127 18.92 -27.24 18.28
C ASN A 127 19.16 -26.15 19.33
N PRO A 128 19.69 -26.46 20.53
CA PRO A 128 19.98 -25.46 21.57
C PRO A 128 21.06 -24.48 21.18
#